data_74453020655c875ae63ef59955fe7045
#
_entry.id   74453020655c875ae63ef59955fe7045
#
_cell.length_a   1.000
_cell.length_b   1.000
_cell.length_c   1.000
_cell.angle_alpha   90.00
_cell.angle_beta   90.00
_cell.angle_gamma   90.00
#
_symmetry.space_group_name_H-M   'P 1'
#
loop_
_entity.id
_entity.type
_entity.pdbx_description
1 polymer ?
#
loop_
_entity_poly.entity_id
_entity_poly.type
_entity_poly.pdbx_seq_one_letter_code
_entity_poly.pdbx_strand_id
1 'polypeptide(L)'
;MSRRVVLAGGSGFIGSFLREKIARDYDIVVLTRSPHEDDGDVTQVRWDWRTLGEWTRELDGARALINLSGRSVNCRYNARNRRDILESRVETTRILGEAIARSREPPPVWLNASTATIYKHTFDRLMDEATGEIGATPEAKDGFSIEVACAWEQTLNEARTPATRKVALRTAMVFAASEGGVYRTLRSLTRWGLGGSIAGGHQFISWIHEEDFCRAVEWLIEHDDFTGPVNVASPNPIPQREMMRIIRRECGVPFGLPATRWMLEVAAFVHRTEAELIIKSRRVVPSLLLAAGFQFRFPRMEDAVREIEDRL
;
A
#
# COMPACT_ATOMS: atom_id res chain seq x y z
N MET A 1 -7.90 10.25 -26.00
CA MET A 1 -6.90 10.36 -24.93
C MET A 1 -6.14 9.05 -24.88
N SER A 2 -4.86 9.06 -24.54
CA SER A 2 -4.06 7.84 -24.36
C SER A 2 -4.66 6.96 -23.26
N ARG A 3 -4.61 5.64 -23.47
CA ARG A 3 -5.02 4.63 -22.48
C ARG A 3 -3.84 4.04 -21.72
N ARG A 4 -2.59 4.43 -22.09
CA ARG A 4 -1.38 3.86 -21.49
C ARG A 4 -1.22 4.30 -20.04
N VAL A 5 -1.06 3.33 -19.15
CA VAL A 5 -0.66 3.53 -17.74
C VAL A 5 0.68 2.84 -17.51
N VAL A 6 1.65 3.62 -17.04
CA VAL A 6 2.98 3.10 -16.68
C VAL A 6 2.99 2.72 -15.22
N LEU A 7 3.31 1.46 -14.92
CA LEU A 7 3.29 0.88 -13.58
C LEU A 7 4.69 0.45 -13.15
N ALA A 8 5.34 1.24 -12.33
CA ALA A 8 6.61 0.88 -11.69
C ALA A 8 6.35 0.01 -10.47
N GLY A 9 7.01 -1.15 -10.38
CA GLY A 9 6.77 -2.11 -9.30
C GLY A 9 5.55 -3.02 -9.51
N GLY A 10 5.06 -3.14 -10.73
CA GLY A 10 3.89 -3.94 -11.10
C GLY A 10 4.03 -5.45 -10.88
N SER A 11 5.23 -5.96 -10.64
CA SER A 11 5.48 -7.37 -10.30
C SER A 11 5.32 -7.69 -8.80
N GLY A 12 5.09 -6.69 -7.94
CA GLY A 12 4.87 -6.86 -6.50
C GLY A 12 3.44 -7.26 -6.16
N PHE A 13 3.18 -7.55 -4.87
CA PHE A 13 1.87 -7.96 -4.36
C PHE A 13 0.73 -7.03 -4.81
N ILE A 14 0.83 -5.73 -4.56
CA ILE A 14 -0.21 -4.78 -4.98
C ILE A 14 -0.26 -4.66 -6.51
N GLY A 15 0.90 -4.62 -7.15
CA GLY A 15 1.00 -4.48 -8.60
C GLY A 15 0.37 -5.64 -9.36
N SER A 16 0.42 -6.86 -8.84
CA SER A 16 -0.13 -8.05 -9.51
C SER A 16 -1.64 -7.96 -9.71
N PHE A 17 -2.41 -7.69 -8.66
CA PHE A 17 -3.87 -7.56 -8.80
C PHE A 17 -4.30 -6.22 -9.40
N LEU A 18 -3.53 -5.13 -9.18
CA LEU A 18 -3.83 -3.84 -9.79
C LEU A 18 -3.76 -3.93 -11.32
N ARG A 19 -2.65 -4.46 -11.88
CA ARG A 19 -2.48 -4.60 -13.33
C ARG A 19 -3.58 -5.44 -13.97
N GLU A 20 -3.95 -6.56 -13.33
CA GLU A 20 -5.03 -7.43 -13.79
C GLU A 20 -6.38 -6.70 -13.85
N LYS A 21 -6.65 -5.89 -12.83
CA LYS A 21 -7.92 -5.17 -12.70
C LYS A 21 -8.04 -4.04 -13.72
N ILE A 22 -7.02 -3.17 -13.80
CA ILE A 22 -7.06 -1.97 -14.63
C ILE A 22 -6.74 -2.23 -16.12
N ALA A 23 -6.20 -3.42 -16.48
CA ALA A 23 -5.94 -3.79 -17.87
C ALA A 23 -7.21 -3.85 -18.72
N ARG A 24 -8.39 -3.89 -18.11
CA ARG A 24 -9.69 -3.83 -18.82
C ARG A 24 -9.92 -2.48 -19.50
N ASP A 25 -9.43 -1.41 -18.87
CA ASP A 25 -9.68 -0.04 -19.26
C ASP A 25 -8.41 0.68 -19.75
N TYR A 26 -7.21 0.14 -19.44
CA TYR A 26 -5.92 0.75 -19.74
C TYR A 26 -4.93 -0.22 -20.39
N ASP A 27 -4.05 0.33 -21.24
CA ASP A 27 -2.91 -0.38 -21.81
C ASP A 27 -1.75 -0.31 -20.80
N ILE A 28 -1.41 -1.43 -20.17
CA ILE A 28 -0.48 -1.44 -19.04
C ILE A 28 0.95 -1.67 -19.51
N VAL A 29 1.85 -0.76 -19.12
CA VAL A 29 3.30 -0.91 -19.26
C VAL A 29 3.92 -1.08 -17.88
N VAL A 30 4.46 -2.25 -17.61
CA VAL A 30 5.14 -2.55 -16.32
C VAL A 30 6.64 -2.31 -16.43
N LEU A 31 7.15 -1.41 -15.61
CA LEU A 31 8.59 -1.23 -15.45
C LEU A 31 9.13 -2.28 -14.45
N THR A 32 9.99 -3.18 -14.93
CA THR A 32 10.53 -4.31 -14.14
C THR A 32 12.01 -4.54 -14.40
N ARG A 33 12.71 -5.12 -13.43
CA ARG A 33 14.14 -5.52 -13.57
C ARG A 33 14.33 -6.75 -14.43
N SER A 34 13.33 -7.59 -14.48
CA SER A 34 13.37 -8.89 -15.17
C SER A 34 12.09 -9.04 -15.98
N PRO A 35 12.02 -8.45 -17.18
CA PRO A 35 10.89 -8.65 -18.06
C PRO A 35 10.81 -10.12 -18.52
N HIS A 36 9.60 -10.64 -18.58
CA HIS A 36 9.25 -11.95 -19.14
C HIS A 36 8.47 -11.75 -20.44
N GLU A 37 8.69 -12.61 -21.42
CA GLU A 37 8.09 -12.48 -22.76
C GLU A 37 6.57 -12.80 -22.81
N ASP A 38 6.05 -13.53 -21.81
CA ASP A 38 4.68 -14.05 -21.80
C ASP A 38 3.89 -13.54 -20.59
N ASP A 39 3.42 -12.30 -20.60
CA ASP A 39 2.54 -11.77 -19.54
C ASP A 39 1.19 -11.24 -20.11
N GLY A 40 0.68 -11.89 -21.15
CA GLY A 40 -0.62 -11.58 -21.78
C GLY A 40 -0.68 -10.16 -22.34
N ASP A 41 -1.70 -9.39 -21.96
CA ASP A 41 -1.95 -8.03 -22.46
C ASP A 41 -1.07 -6.95 -21.82
N VAL A 42 -0.03 -7.33 -21.05
CA VAL A 42 0.83 -6.40 -20.31
C VAL A 42 2.20 -6.30 -20.95
N THR A 43 2.56 -5.11 -21.42
CA THR A 43 3.91 -4.83 -21.93
C THR A 43 4.88 -4.68 -20.76
N GLN A 44 5.98 -5.44 -20.79
CA GLN A 44 7.03 -5.33 -19.79
C GLN A 44 8.26 -4.63 -20.35
N VAL A 45 8.74 -3.60 -19.63
CA VAL A 45 9.91 -2.82 -20.06
C VAL A 45 10.99 -2.89 -18.96
N ARG A 46 12.23 -3.13 -19.39
CA ARG A 46 13.35 -3.25 -18.47
C ARG A 46 13.69 -1.93 -17.82
N TRP A 47 13.76 -1.93 -16.47
CA TRP A 47 14.11 -0.79 -15.65
C TRP A 47 14.96 -1.20 -14.44
N ASP A 48 16.10 -0.58 -14.27
CA ASP A 48 17.04 -0.86 -13.17
C ASP A 48 16.74 -0.07 -11.87
N TRP A 49 15.68 0.80 -11.90
CA TRP A 49 15.23 1.72 -10.84
C TRP A 49 16.27 2.77 -10.38
N ARG A 50 17.38 2.91 -11.10
CA ARG A 50 18.49 3.80 -10.73
C ARG A 50 18.88 4.78 -11.82
N THR A 51 18.78 4.39 -13.08
CA THR A 51 19.23 5.21 -14.19
C THR A 51 18.11 5.51 -15.17
N LEU A 52 18.22 6.67 -15.81
CA LEU A 52 17.39 6.98 -16.97
C LEU A 52 17.83 6.10 -18.16
N GLY A 53 16.87 5.64 -18.93
CA GLY A 53 17.11 4.77 -20.06
C GLY A 53 15.94 4.78 -21.04
N GLU A 54 15.86 3.82 -21.93
CA GLU A 54 14.81 3.77 -22.98
C GLU A 54 13.40 3.67 -22.40
N TRP A 55 13.24 3.10 -21.19
CA TRP A 55 11.96 3.03 -20.50
C TRP A 55 11.28 4.39 -20.29
N THR A 56 12.04 5.49 -20.31
CA THR A 56 11.49 6.85 -20.17
C THR A 56 10.55 7.24 -21.28
N ARG A 57 10.68 6.63 -22.46
CA ARG A 57 9.77 6.85 -23.61
C ARG A 57 8.34 6.40 -23.32
N GLU A 58 8.16 5.47 -22.40
CA GLU A 58 6.83 5.00 -22.02
C GLU A 58 6.01 6.06 -21.28
N LEU A 59 6.67 7.07 -20.72
CA LEU A 59 6.01 8.18 -20.04
C LEU A 59 5.44 9.21 -21.02
N ASP A 60 6.01 9.32 -22.23
CA ASP A 60 5.53 10.28 -23.23
C ASP A 60 4.12 9.91 -23.71
N GLY A 61 3.16 10.80 -23.45
CA GLY A 61 1.76 10.61 -23.77
C GLY A 61 1.04 9.56 -22.92
N ALA A 62 1.63 9.09 -21.81
CA ALA A 62 0.95 8.18 -20.90
C ALA A 62 -0.20 8.90 -20.15
N ARG A 63 -1.30 8.17 -19.88
CA ARG A 63 -2.44 8.67 -19.08
C ARG A 63 -2.06 8.86 -17.62
N ALA A 64 -1.25 7.96 -17.08
CA ALA A 64 -0.80 8.03 -15.69
C ALA A 64 0.53 7.29 -15.50
N LEU A 65 1.30 7.73 -14.48
CA LEU A 65 2.37 6.95 -13.87
C LEU A 65 1.91 6.51 -12.48
N ILE A 66 2.01 5.21 -12.19
CA ILE A 66 1.78 4.63 -10.87
C ILE A 66 3.10 4.04 -10.36
N ASN A 67 3.60 4.55 -9.25
CA ASN A 67 4.80 4.02 -8.61
C ASN A 67 4.45 3.22 -7.36
N LEU A 68 4.57 1.90 -7.44
CA LEU A 68 4.44 0.96 -6.32
C LEU A 68 5.79 0.35 -5.92
N SER A 69 6.90 0.91 -6.42
CA SER A 69 8.23 0.37 -6.19
C SER A 69 8.67 0.53 -4.75
N GLY A 70 9.23 -0.54 -4.19
CA GLY A 70 9.76 -0.55 -2.85
C GLY A 70 10.11 -1.94 -2.39
N ARG A 71 11.21 -2.07 -1.64
CA ARG A 71 11.55 -3.32 -0.97
C ARG A 71 10.52 -3.66 0.10
N SER A 72 10.16 -4.93 0.23
CA SER A 72 9.28 -5.41 1.29
C SER A 72 9.84 -5.04 2.67
N VAL A 73 8.95 -4.55 3.54
CA VAL A 73 9.22 -4.25 4.95
C VAL A 73 9.15 -5.50 5.84
N ASN A 74 8.73 -6.64 5.29
CA ASN A 74 8.67 -7.90 6.02
C ASN A 74 10.07 -8.51 6.16
N CYS A 75 10.92 -7.86 6.95
CA CYS A 75 12.29 -8.27 7.25
C CYS A 75 12.76 -7.61 8.54
N ARG A 76 13.86 -8.11 9.16
CA ARG A 76 14.49 -7.44 10.29
C ARG A 76 15.11 -6.11 9.87
N TYR A 77 14.94 -5.07 10.68
CA TYR A 77 15.45 -3.73 10.42
C TYR A 77 16.92 -3.55 10.87
N ASN A 78 17.81 -4.44 10.38
CA ASN A 78 19.26 -4.22 10.50
C ASN A 78 19.71 -3.07 9.57
N ALA A 79 20.94 -2.57 9.75
CA ALA A 79 21.45 -1.41 9.01
C ALA A 79 21.34 -1.56 7.48
N ARG A 80 21.60 -2.77 6.93
CA ARG A 80 21.48 -3.05 5.50
C ARG A 80 20.03 -2.98 5.04
N ASN A 81 19.12 -3.67 5.74
CA ASN A 81 17.70 -3.69 5.36
C ASN A 81 17.05 -2.32 5.48
N ARG A 82 17.40 -1.54 6.52
CA ARG A 82 16.93 -0.14 6.67
C ARG A 82 17.34 0.70 5.47
N ARG A 83 18.61 0.63 5.07
CA ARG A 83 19.11 1.34 3.89
C ARG A 83 18.35 0.92 2.64
N ASP A 84 18.28 -0.36 2.37
CA ASP A 84 17.62 -0.90 1.16
C ASP A 84 16.13 -0.53 1.11
N ILE A 85 15.43 -0.49 2.26
CA ILE A 85 14.02 -0.07 2.35
C ILE A 85 13.86 1.40 2.01
N LEU A 86 14.71 2.26 2.57
CA LEU A 86 14.70 3.70 2.31
C LEU A 86 15.09 4.01 0.86
N GLU A 87 16.24 3.52 0.41
CA GLU A 87 16.78 3.78 -0.93
C GLU A 87 15.82 3.29 -2.02
N SER A 88 15.23 2.10 -1.86
CA SER A 88 14.28 1.57 -2.87
C SER A 88 13.05 2.44 -3.08
N ARG A 89 12.71 3.32 -2.16
CA ARG A 89 11.59 4.26 -2.25
C ARG A 89 12.02 5.64 -2.72
N VAL A 90 13.03 6.17 -2.08
CA VAL A 90 13.55 7.52 -2.39
C VAL A 90 14.14 7.56 -3.79
N GLU A 91 15.04 6.61 -4.14
CA GLU A 91 15.70 6.62 -5.45
C GLU A 91 14.73 6.34 -6.61
N THR A 92 13.79 5.40 -6.44
CA THR A 92 12.78 5.15 -7.48
C THR A 92 11.88 6.37 -7.70
N THR A 93 11.48 7.05 -6.65
CA THR A 93 10.68 8.27 -6.75
C THR A 93 11.47 9.39 -7.40
N ARG A 94 12.73 9.59 -7.01
CA ARG A 94 13.61 10.60 -7.60
C ARG A 94 13.81 10.40 -9.11
N ILE A 95 14.16 9.17 -9.53
CA ILE A 95 14.44 8.88 -10.95
C ILE A 95 13.18 8.98 -11.81
N LEU A 96 12.01 8.59 -11.30
CA LEU A 96 10.73 8.77 -11.98
C LEU A 96 10.39 10.25 -12.13
N GLY A 97 10.62 11.06 -11.10
CA GLY A 97 10.45 12.51 -11.17
C GLY A 97 11.35 13.16 -12.21
N GLU A 98 12.63 12.75 -12.30
CA GLU A 98 13.54 13.21 -13.33
C GLU A 98 13.09 12.79 -14.75
N ALA A 99 12.56 11.58 -14.90
CA ALA A 99 12.04 11.10 -16.18
C ALA A 99 10.82 11.89 -16.62
N ILE A 100 9.87 12.15 -15.72
CA ILE A 100 8.69 13.00 -16.01
C ILE A 100 9.14 14.42 -16.41
N ALA A 101 10.09 15.01 -15.69
CA ALA A 101 10.57 16.36 -16.00
C ALA A 101 11.25 16.49 -17.39
N ARG A 102 11.72 15.37 -17.95
CA ARG A 102 12.36 15.31 -19.29
C ARG A 102 11.40 14.84 -20.39
N SER A 103 10.21 14.38 -20.01
CA SER A 103 9.20 13.91 -20.97
C SER A 103 8.68 15.10 -21.80
N ARG A 104 8.42 14.89 -23.10
CA ARG A 104 7.83 15.90 -23.98
C ARG A 104 6.35 16.08 -23.74
N GLU A 105 5.68 14.96 -23.47
CA GLU A 105 4.26 14.90 -23.12
C GLU A 105 4.11 14.12 -21.80
N PRO A 106 4.41 14.79 -20.66
CA PRO A 106 4.42 14.09 -19.38
C PRO A 106 3.02 13.59 -19.00
N PRO A 107 2.92 12.47 -18.24
CA PRO A 107 1.63 11.99 -17.77
C PRO A 107 0.94 13.07 -16.90
N PRO A 108 -0.36 13.32 -17.08
CA PRO A 108 -1.09 14.32 -16.29
C PRO A 108 -1.14 14.00 -14.81
N VAL A 109 -0.99 12.73 -14.41
CA VAL A 109 -0.98 12.31 -13.02
C VAL A 109 0.14 11.32 -12.70
N TRP A 110 0.74 11.52 -11.53
CA TRP A 110 1.67 10.59 -10.90
C TRP A 110 1.10 10.16 -9.55
N LEU A 111 0.64 8.91 -9.47
CA LEU A 111 0.23 8.25 -8.23
C LEU A 111 1.45 7.55 -7.63
N ASN A 112 1.93 8.00 -6.51
CA ASN A 112 3.09 7.43 -5.84
C ASN A 112 2.66 6.72 -4.56
N ALA A 113 3.06 5.47 -4.39
CA ALA A 113 2.79 4.78 -3.13
C ALA A 113 3.36 5.57 -1.95
N SER A 114 2.62 5.56 -0.88
CA SER A 114 2.96 5.99 0.46
C SER A 114 2.32 5.01 1.45
N THR A 115 2.20 5.36 2.70
CA THR A 115 1.69 4.45 3.71
C THR A 115 0.88 5.17 4.79
N ALA A 116 -0.26 4.60 5.16
CA ALA A 116 -1.01 5.04 6.34
C ALA A 116 -0.22 4.89 7.65
N THR A 117 0.92 4.19 7.62
CA THR A 117 1.84 4.09 8.76
C THR A 117 2.48 5.43 9.13
N ILE A 118 2.48 6.42 8.23
CA ILE A 118 2.99 7.77 8.50
C ILE A 118 2.29 8.46 9.68
N TYR A 119 1.02 8.12 9.91
CA TYR A 119 0.26 8.71 11.01
C TYR A 119 0.70 8.20 12.38
N LYS A 120 0.59 9.08 13.36
CA LYS A 120 0.93 8.82 14.76
C LYS A 120 0.08 7.69 15.34
N HIS A 121 0.66 6.90 16.22
CA HIS A 121 -0.05 5.88 16.98
C HIS A 121 -1.11 6.53 17.87
N THR A 122 -2.37 6.06 17.78
CA THR A 122 -3.48 6.55 18.60
C THR A 122 -4.58 5.50 18.74
N PHE A 123 -5.33 5.59 19.85
CA PHE A 123 -6.50 4.75 20.10
C PHE A 123 -7.83 5.50 19.95
N ASP A 124 -7.83 6.81 20.07
CA ASP A 124 -9.02 7.66 20.26
C ASP A 124 -9.27 8.62 19.08
N ARG A 125 -8.25 8.98 18.30
CA ARG A 125 -8.38 9.95 17.22
C ARG A 125 -8.47 9.29 15.85
N LEU A 126 -9.38 9.79 15.02
CA LEU A 126 -9.39 9.51 13.58
C LEU A 126 -8.27 10.30 12.91
N MET A 127 -7.61 9.70 11.94
CA MET A 127 -6.55 10.30 11.14
C MET A 127 -7.04 10.44 9.71
N ASP A 128 -7.37 11.65 9.32
CA ASP A 128 -7.67 12.02 7.94
C ASP A 128 -6.52 12.81 7.30
N GLU A 129 -6.69 13.21 6.07
CA GLU A 129 -5.66 13.92 5.31
C GLU A 129 -5.40 15.36 5.82
N ALA A 130 -6.41 16.00 6.42
CA ALA A 130 -6.37 17.38 6.89
C ALA A 130 -5.87 17.51 8.33
N THR A 131 -6.31 16.63 9.22
CA THR A 131 -6.10 16.74 10.67
C THR A 131 -5.23 15.63 11.24
N GLY A 132 -4.86 14.63 10.43
CA GLY A 132 -4.06 13.50 10.86
C GLY A 132 -2.63 13.88 11.24
N GLU A 133 -2.24 13.63 12.49
CA GLU A 133 -0.88 13.90 12.98
C GLU A 133 0.13 12.89 12.43
N ILE A 134 1.20 13.41 11.82
CA ILE A 134 2.35 12.61 11.38
C ILE A 134 3.37 12.50 12.52
N GLY A 135 3.93 11.32 12.74
CA GLY A 135 5.00 11.16 13.71
C GLY A 135 5.11 9.79 14.34
N ALA A 136 6.28 9.56 14.95
CA ALA A 136 6.59 8.36 15.70
C ALA A 136 6.14 8.49 17.16
N THR A 137 5.94 7.32 17.79
CA THR A 137 5.70 7.26 19.23
C THR A 137 6.59 6.20 19.89
N PRO A 138 7.05 6.42 21.14
CA PRO A 138 7.86 5.44 21.86
C PRO A 138 7.13 4.09 22.05
N GLU A 139 5.81 4.14 22.22
CA GLU A 139 4.97 2.96 22.44
C GLU A 139 4.93 2.03 21.23
N ALA A 140 4.90 2.61 20.02
CA ALA A 140 4.87 1.87 18.76
C ALA A 140 6.26 1.46 18.27
N LYS A 141 7.33 2.13 18.75
CA LYS A 141 8.71 1.93 18.29
C LYS A 141 8.89 2.10 16.78
N ASP A 142 8.11 2.98 16.18
CA ASP A 142 7.89 3.11 14.74
C ASP A 142 8.72 4.21 14.05
N GLY A 143 9.76 4.71 14.73
CA GLY A 143 10.58 5.83 14.26
C GLY A 143 11.14 5.63 12.86
N PHE A 144 11.66 4.43 12.54
CA PHE A 144 12.20 4.12 11.23
C PHE A 144 11.12 4.12 10.13
N SER A 145 9.96 3.54 10.42
CA SER A 145 8.85 3.51 9.45
C SER A 145 8.34 4.91 9.13
N ILE A 146 8.33 5.81 10.13
CA ILE A 146 7.97 7.23 9.94
C ILE A 146 9.05 7.95 9.13
N GLU A 147 10.33 7.75 9.45
CA GLU A 147 11.45 8.31 8.68
C GLU A 147 11.34 7.96 7.19
N VAL A 148 11.12 6.68 6.89
CA VAL A 148 10.96 6.21 5.51
C VAL A 148 9.75 6.84 4.83
N ALA A 149 8.61 6.89 5.51
CA ALA A 149 7.38 7.45 4.94
C ALA A 149 7.51 8.96 4.65
N CYS A 150 8.10 9.71 5.57
CA CYS A 150 8.34 11.15 5.41
C CYS A 150 9.34 11.43 4.27
N ALA A 151 10.46 10.70 4.21
CA ALA A 151 11.44 10.85 3.14
C ALA A 151 10.85 10.51 1.77
N TRP A 152 9.99 9.50 1.71
CA TRP A 152 9.31 9.11 0.47
C TRP A 152 8.37 10.21 -0.05
N GLU A 153 7.47 10.72 0.81
CA GLU A 153 6.57 11.82 0.44
C GLU A 153 7.32 13.12 0.16
N GLN A 154 8.39 13.41 0.90
CA GLN A 154 9.24 14.57 0.66
C GLN A 154 9.87 14.51 -0.74
N THR A 155 10.44 13.36 -1.13
CA THR A 155 11.03 13.17 -2.47
C THR A 155 10.00 13.38 -3.59
N LEU A 156 8.77 12.87 -3.41
CA LEU A 156 7.68 13.13 -4.34
C LEU A 156 7.35 14.62 -4.46
N ASN A 157 7.23 15.30 -3.32
CA ASN A 157 6.86 16.72 -3.28
C ASN A 157 7.94 17.62 -3.91
N GLU A 158 9.21 17.30 -3.72
CA GLU A 158 10.36 18.03 -4.26
C GLU A 158 10.55 17.83 -5.76
N ALA A 159 9.96 16.80 -6.36
CA ALA A 159 10.07 16.53 -7.80
C ALA A 159 9.48 17.70 -8.62
N ARG A 160 10.29 18.25 -9.53
CA ARG A 160 9.92 19.40 -10.39
C ARG A 160 9.16 18.92 -11.63
N THR A 161 7.88 18.64 -11.47
CA THR A 161 7.00 18.11 -12.53
C THR A 161 5.73 18.98 -12.66
N PRO A 162 5.85 20.24 -13.13
CA PRO A 162 4.77 21.23 -13.06
C PRO A 162 3.53 20.86 -13.89
N ALA A 163 3.68 20.05 -14.93
CA ALA A 163 2.58 19.58 -15.78
C ALA A 163 1.97 18.26 -15.30
N THR A 164 2.45 17.69 -14.19
CA THR A 164 2.00 16.42 -13.64
C THR A 164 1.51 16.63 -12.21
N ARG A 165 0.23 16.40 -11.93
CA ARG A 165 -0.25 16.41 -10.55
C ARG A 165 0.28 15.18 -9.82
N LYS A 166 0.64 15.36 -8.55
CA LYS A 166 1.26 14.35 -7.71
C LYS A 166 0.31 13.95 -6.60
N VAL A 167 0.09 12.64 -6.44
CA VAL A 167 -0.73 12.07 -5.37
C VAL A 167 0.07 11.05 -4.59
N ALA A 168 0.21 11.24 -3.28
CA ALA A 168 0.79 10.26 -2.38
C ALA A 168 -0.30 9.33 -1.84
N LEU A 169 -0.30 8.07 -2.26
CA LEU A 169 -1.27 7.05 -1.85
C LEU A 169 -0.94 6.55 -0.43
N ARG A 170 -1.47 7.17 0.61
CA ARG A 170 -1.33 6.70 2.00
C ARG A 170 -2.17 5.45 2.21
N THR A 171 -1.64 4.34 1.69
CA THR A 171 -2.36 3.06 1.65
C THR A 171 -2.37 2.39 3.02
N ALA A 172 -3.56 1.97 3.44
CA ALA A 172 -3.79 1.11 4.60
C ALA A 172 -3.42 -0.35 4.28
N MET A 173 -3.64 -1.26 5.22
CA MET A 173 -3.39 -2.69 5.03
C MET A 173 -4.32 -3.26 3.95
N VAL A 174 -3.76 -3.67 2.81
CA VAL A 174 -4.56 -4.22 1.71
C VAL A 174 -4.88 -5.69 1.99
N PHE A 175 -6.16 -6.01 2.01
CA PHE A 175 -6.68 -7.37 2.11
C PHE A 175 -7.01 -7.90 0.71
N ALA A 176 -6.38 -9.00 0.33
CA ALA A 176 -6.49 -9.61 -0.98
C ALA A 176 -6.45 -11.13 -0.90
N ALA A 177 -7.08 -11.79 -1.88
CA ALA A 177 -7.00 -13.23 -2.03
C ALA A 177 -5.63 -13.72 -2.55
N SER A 178 -4.88 -12.85 -3.24
CA SER A 178 -3.58 -13.18 -3.83
C SER A 178 -2.51 -13.50 -2.79
N GLU A 179 -1.53 -14.32 -3.17
CA GLU A 179 -0.42 -14.71 -2.32
C GLU A 179 0.52 -13.53 -1.99
N GLY A 180 1.23 -13.62 -0.88
CA GLY A 180 2.16 -12.59 -0.43
C GLY A 180 1.52 -11.46 0.37
N GLY A 181 0.18 -11.41 0.46
CA GLY A 181 -0.55 -10.44 1.25
C GLY A 181 -0.67 -10.82 2.74
N VAL A 182 -0.93 -9.81 3.56
CA VAL A 182 -1.12 -9.97 5.01
C VAL A 182 -2.32 -10.87 5.34
N TYR A 183 -3.38 -10.82 4.53
CA TYR A 183 -4.58 -11.62 4.76
C TYR A 183 -4.29 -13.12 4.76
N ARG A 184 -3.55 -13.62 3.77
CA ARG A 184 -3.13 -15.03 3.70
C ARG A 184 -2.36 -15.49 4.94
N THR A 185 -1.51 -14.62 5.47
CA THR A 185 -0.77 -14.91 6.72
C THR A 185 -1.72 -15.00 7.92
N LEU A 186 -2.62 -14.02 8.07
CA LEU A 186 -3.61 -14.02 9.15
C LEU A 186 -4.57 -15.21 9.07
N ARG A 187 -5.02 -15.55 7.86
CA ARG A 187 -5.83 -16.73 7.58
C ARG A 187 -5.11 -18.03 7.97
N SER A 188 -3.87 -18.18 7.54
CA SER A 188 -3.05 -19.35 7.89
C SER A 188 -2.91 -19.50 9.40
N LEU A 189 -2.51 -18.44 10.11
CA LEU A 189 -2.43 -18.46 11.57
C LEU A 189 -3.77 -18.82 12.22
N THR A 190 -4.87 -18.27 11.70
CA THR A 190 -6.22 -18.56 12.19
C THR A 190 -6.55 -20.04 12.06
N ARG A 191 -6.28 -20.66 10.93
CA ARG A 191 -6.52 -22.09 10.69
C ARG A 191 -5.69 -23.01 11.59
N TRP A 192 -4.53 -22.52 12.06
CA TRP A 192 -3.70 -23.20 13.08
C TRP A 192 -4.14 -22.91 14.53
N GLY A 193 -5.28 -22.24 14.73
CA GLY A 193 -5.77 -21.88 16.06
C GLY A 193 -5.02 -20.70 16.72
N LEU A 194 -4.14 -20.02 15.97
CA LEU A 194 -3.35 -18.88 16.45
C LEU A 194 -4.00 -17.51 16.12
N GLY A 195 -5.26 -17.52 15.71
CA GLY A 195 -6.02 -16.33 15.30
C GLY A 195 -6.65 -15.56 16.46
N GLY A 196 -6.03 -15.48 17.63
CA GLY A 196 -6.54 -14.73 18.76
C GLY A 196 -6.19 -13.24 18.77
N SER A 197 -6.53 -12.57 19.87
CA SER A 197 -6.14 -11.17 20.08
C SER A 197 -4.63 -11.04 20.27
N ILE A 198 -4.05 -10.00 19.73
CA ILE A 198 -2.63 -9.71 19.83
C ILE A 198 -2.43 -8.51 20.76
N ALA A 199 -1.59 -8.65 21.78
CA ALA A 199 -1.32 -7.60 22.76
C ALA A 199 -2.60 -6.94 23.33
N GLY A 200 -3.62 -7.74 23.62
CA GLY A 200 -4.93 -7.28 24.07
C GLY A 200 -5.93 -6.93 22.96
N GLY A 201 -5.46 -6.74 21.72
CA GLY A 201 -6.30 -6.54 20.54
C GLY A 201 -7.08 -5.23 20.48
N HIS A 202 -6.68 -4.23 21.27
CA HIS A 202 -7.34 -2.91 21.32
C HIS A 202 -6.85 -1.97 20.20
N GLN A 203 -5.67 -2.23 19.62
CA GLN A 203 -5.13 -1.43 18.54
C GLN A 203 -6.05 -1.47 17.32
N PHE A 204 -6.30 -0.31 16.74
CA PHE A 204 -7.08 -0.18 15.52
C PHE A 204 -6.26 -0.55 14.29
N ILE A 205 -6.89 -1.27 13.40
CA ILE A 205 -6.37 -1.65 12.09
C ILE A 205 -7.12 -0.85 11.03
N SER A 206 -6.37 -0.04 10.29
CA SER A 206 -6.85 0.55 9.04
C SER A 206 -6.55 -0.42 7.92
N TRP A 207 -7.52 -0.66 7.08
CA TRP A 207 -7.48 -1.69 6.04
C TRP A 207 -8.22 -1.21 4.79
N ILE A 208 -8.04 -1.91 3.68
CA ILE A 208 -8.82 -1.75 2.47
C ILE A 208 -8.89 -3.08 1.71
N HIS A 209 -10.01 -3.36 1.07
CA HIS A 209 -10.15 -4.48 0.15
C HIS A 209 -9.42 -4.21 -1.17
N GLU A 210 -8.78 -5.21 -1.80
CA GLU A 210 -8.05 -5.06 -3.06
C GLU A 210 -8.89 -4.43 -4.18
N GLU A 211 -10.17 -4.79 -4.27
CA GLU A 211 -11.10 -4.20 -5.24
C GLU A 211 -11.27 -2.68 -5.03
N ASP A 212 -11.51 -2.26 -3.79
CA ASP A 212 -11.67 -0.85 -3.47
C ASP A 212 -10.35 -0.07 -3.61
N PHE A 213 -9.20 -0.74 -3.39
CA PHE A 213 -7.91 -0.15 -3.69
C PHE A 213 -7.76 0.13 -5.20
N CYS A 214 -8.07 -0.85 -6.06
CA CYS A 214 -7.99 -0.67 -7.51
C CYS A 214 -8.95 0.43 -7.98
N ARG A 215 -10.20 0.40 -7.54
CA ARG A 215 -11.20 1.44 -7.86
C ARG A 215 -10.79 2.84 -7.39
N ALA A 216 -10.14 2.94 -6.22
CA ALA A 216 -9.61 4.21 -5.75
C ALA A 216 -8.45 4.72 -6.62
N VAL A 217 -7.58 3.83 -7.10
CA VAL A 217 -6.51 4.16 -8.06
C VAL A 217 -7.11 4.66 -9.38
N GLU A 218 -8.09 3.95 -9.95
CA GLU A 218 -8.81 4.37 -11.17
C GLU A 218 -9.50 5.72 -10.97
N TRP A 219 -10.21 5.88 -9.86
CA TRP A 219 -10.84 7.15 -9.49
C TRP A 219 -9.84 8.31 -9.49
N LEU A 220 -8.68 8.11 -8.87
CA LEU A 220 -7.63 9.12 -8.80
C LEU A 220 -6.95 9.40 -10.15
N ILE A 221 -6.99 8.49 -11.12
CA ILE A 221 -6.54 8.74 -12.50
C ILE A 221 -7.54 9.65 -13.22
N GLU A 222 -8.84 9.43 -13.02
CA GLU A 222 -9.91 10.09 -13.77
C GLU A 222 -10.37 11.43 -13.17
N HIS A 223 -10.08 11.70 -11.88
CA HIS A 223 -10.50 12.91 -11.18
C HIS A 223 -9.31 13.82 -10.89
N ASP A 224 -9.27 14.98 -11.55
CA ASP A 224 -8.11 15.88 -11.53
C ASP A 224 -8.00 16.74 -10.25
N ASP A 225 -9.03 16.77 -9.41
CA ASP A 225 -9.10 17.58 -8.18
C ASP A 225 -8.18 17.08 -7.05
N PHE A 226 -7.66 15.85 -7.16
CA PHE A 226 -6.81 15.26 -6.12
C PHE A 226 -5.34 15.61 -6.33
N THR A 227 -4.73 16.23 -5.33
CA THR A 227 -3.29 16.49 -5.26
C THR A 227 -2.79 16.32 -3.83
N GLY A 228 -1.50 15.98 -3.66
CA GLY A 228 -0.93 15.73 -2.35
C GLY A 228 -1.31 14.36 -1.76
N PRO A 229 -1.34 14.21 -0.43
CA PRO A 229 -1.64 12.93 0.21
C PRO A 229 -3.13 12.58 0.14
N VAL A 230 -3.42 11.32 -0.19
CA VAL A 230 -4.78 10.74 -0.18
C VAL A 230 -4.75 9.43 0.60
N ASN A 231 -5.64 9.28 1.56
CA ASN A 231 -5.81 8.05 2.33
C ASN A 231 -6.56 7.00 1.50
N VAL A 232 -5.86 5.91 1.17
CA VAL A 232 -6.45 4.76 0.49
C VAL A 232 -6.74 3.69 1.54
N ALA A 233 -7.89 3.85 2.21
CA ALA A 233 -8.33 3.05 3.34
C ALA A 233 -9.84 2.85 3.30
N SER A 234 -10.34 1.75 3.88
CA SER A 234 -11.77 1.60 4.19
C SER A 234 -12.21 2.68 5.19
N PRO A 235 -13.46 3.19 5.10
CA PRO A 235 -13.97 4.19 6.02
C PRO A 235 -14.13 3.69 7.47
N ASN A 236 -14.05 2.37 7.69
CA ASN A 236 -14.31 1.72 8.96
C ASN A 236 -13.07 1.01 9.53
N PRO A 237 -12.10 1.71 10.14
CA PRO A 237 -11.02 1.08 10.88
C PRO A 237 -11.59 0.35 12.10
N ILE A 238 -11.12 -0.87 12.38
CA ILE A 238 -11.66 -1.71 13.45
C ILE A 238 -10.57 -2.17 14.44
N PRO A 239 -10.92 -2.50 15.70
CA PRO A 239 -9.98 -3.10 16.65
C PRO A 239 -9.45 -4.45 16.14
N GLN A 240 -8.17 -4.74 16.41
CA GLN A 240 -7.51 -5.98 15.97
C GLN A 240 -8.26 -7.24 16.46
N ARG A 241 -8.75 -7.23 17.70
CA ARG A 241 -9.54 -8.35 18.26
C ARG A 241 -10.80 -8.64 17.42
N GLU A 242 -11.43 -7.57 16.92
CA GLU A 242 -12.63 -7.67 16.09
C GLU A 242 -12.29 -8.20 14.70
N MET A 243 -11.22 -7.68 14.08
CA MET A 243 -10.69 -8.20 12.83
C MET A 243 -10.43 -9.71 12.93
N MET A 244 -9.72 -10.18 13.97
CA MET A 244 -9.45 -11.61 14.13
C MET A 244 -10.70 -12.43 14.43
N ARG A 245 -11.70 -11.87 15.12
CA ARG A 245 -13.00 -12.52 15.32
C ARG A 245 -13.72 -12.76 13.99
N ILE A 246 -13.72 -11.76 13.12
CA ILE A 246 -14.32 -11.85 11.78
C ILE A 246 -13.59 -12.90 10.95
N ILE A 247 -12.25 -12.85 10.88
CA ILE A 247 -11.47 -13.82 10.11
C ILE A 247 -11.72 -15.24 10.61
N ARG A 248 -11.74 -15.49 11.94
CA ARG A 248 -12.06 -16.82 12.49
C ARG A 248 -13.44 -17.29 12.08
N ARG A 249 -14.44 -16.42 12.15
CA ARG A 249 -15.81 -16.76 11.80
C ARG A 249 -15.92 -17.21 10.34
N GLU A 250 -15.36 -16.44 9.43
CA GLU A 250 -15.40 -16.74 8.00
C GLU A 250 -14.53 -17.98 7.64
N CYS A 251 -13.43 -18.23 8.37
CA CYS A 251 -12.63 -19.44 8.23
C CYS A 251 -13.25 -20.68 8.93
N GLY A 252 -14.37 -20.56 9.63
CA GLY A 252 -15.00 -21.67 10.37
C GLY A 252 -14.20 -22.12 11.61
N VAL A 253 -13.36 -21.24 12.20
CA VAL A 253 -12.50 -21.58 13.36
C VAL A 253 -13.11 -21.01 14.64
N PRO A 254 -13.58 -21.85 15.59
CA PRO A 254 -14.35 -21.38 16.74
C PRO A 254 -13.51 -20.67 17.80
N PHE A 255 -12.21 -20.93 17.90
CA PHE A 255 -11.32 -20.32 18.88
C PHE A 255 -10.02 -19.81 18.27
N GLY A 256 -9.31 -18.96 19.02
CA GLY A 256 -7.98 -18.49 18.61
C GLY A 256 -7.17 -18.16 19.86
N LEU A 257 -6.00 -18.75 19.96
CA LEU A 257 -5.08 -18.50 21.07
C LEU A 257 -4.58 -17.06 21.01
N PRO A 258 -4.71 -16.28 22.10
CA PRO A 258 -4.20 -14.93 22.15
C PRO A 258 -2.67 -14.93 22.20
N ALA A 259 -2.06 -13.93 21.57
CA ALA A 259 -0.63 -13.70 21.63
C ALA A 259 -0.34 -12.49 22.52
N THR A 260 0.49 -12.67 23.54
CA THR A 260 1.00 -11.58 24.38
C THR A 260 2.09 -10.80 23.62
N ARG A 261 2.39 -9.57 24.07
CA ARG A 261 3.41 -8.73 23.42
C ARG A 261 4.77 -9.43 23.34
N TRP A 262 5.20 -10.11 24.42
CA TRP A 262 6.49 -10.81 24.46
C TRP A 262 6.51 -12.01 23.47
N MET A 263 5.38 -12.74 23.32
CA MET A 263 5.27 -13.84 22.33
C MET A 263 5.41 -13.30 20.90
N LEU A 264 4.86 -12.11 20.63
CA LEU A 264 5.06 -11.45 19.35
C LEU A 264 6.51 -11.05 19.10
N GLU A 265 7.20 -10.53 20.11
CA GLU A 265 8.62 -10.17 19.99
C GLU A 265 9.48 -11.41 19.67
N VAL A 266 9.18 -12.55 20.32
CA VAL A 266 9.83 -13.84 20.02
C VAL A 266 9.45 -14.34 18.64
N ALA A 267 8.18 -14.32 18.26
CA ALA A 267 7.72 -14.74 16.93
C ALA A 267 8.32 -13.85 15.83
N ALA A 268 8.33 -12.53 16.03
CA ALA A 268 8.96 -11.58 15.12
C ALA A 268 10.47 -11.84 14.98
N PHE A 269 11.13 -12.22 16.08
CA PHE A 269 12.54 -12.63 16.04
C PHE A 269 12.74 -13.87 15.18
N VAL A 270 11.95 -14.92 15.37
CA VAL A 270 12.03 -16.18 14.62
C VAL A 270 11.68 -15.99 13.15
N HIS A 271 10.60 -15.26 12.85
CA HIS A 271 10.14 -14.99 11.49
C HIS A 271 10.88 -13.84 10.80
N ARG A 272 11.89 -13.25 11.45
CA ARG A 272 12.71 -12.16 10.91
C ARG A 272 11.90 -10.95 10.44
N THR A 273 10.83 -10.61 11.16
CA THR A 273 9.97 -9.44 10.92
C THR A 273 10.01 -8.47 12.11
N GLU A 274 9.30 -7.36 12.04
CA GLU A 274 9.22 -6.37 13.14
C GLU A 274 7.83 -6.35 13.76
N ALA A 275 7.78 -6.36 15.09
CA ALA A 275 6.53 -6.37 15.85
C ALA A 275 5.73 -5.05 15.73
N GLU A 276 6.39 -3.93 15.39
CA GLU A 276 5.76 -2.62 15.23
C GLU A 276 4.61 -2.63 14.22
N LEU A 277 4.74 -3.41 13.15
CA LEU A 277 3.74 -3.50 12.08
C LEU A 277 2.37 -3.99 12.58
N ILE A 278 2.38 -4.74 13.69
CA ILE A 278 1.20 -5.36 14.28
C ILE A 278 0.68 -4.58 15.50
N ILE A 279 1.59 -3.95 16.26
CA ILE A 279 1.28 -3.29 17.54
C ILE A 279 0.73 -1.88 17.33
N LYS A 280 1.14 -1.21 16.26
CA LYS A 280 0.74 0.18 15.99
C LYS A 280 -0.77 0.30 15.75
N SER A 281 -1.44 1.14 16.54
CA SER A 281 -2.85 1.50 16.37
C SER A 281 -2.99 2.68 15.42
N ARG A 282 -3.84 2.54 14.38
CA ARG A 282 -4.13 3.58 13.38
C ARG A 282 -5.62 3.57 13.05
N ARG A 283 -6.24 4.74 13.16
CA ARG A 283 -7.65 4.95 12.81
C ARG A 283 -7.75 5.85 11.59
N VAL A 284 -7.16 5.42 10.47
CA VAL A 284 -7.10 6.22 9.23
C VAL A 284 -8.42 6.12 8.49
N VAL A 285 -8.94 7.26 8.04
CA VAL A 285 -10.17 7.39 7.28
C VAL A 285 -9.92 8.15 5.97
N PRO A 286 -10.58 7.78 4.88
CA PRO A 286 -10.38 8.34 3.54
C PRO A 286 -11.28 9.57 3.33
N SER A 287 -11.08 10.64 4.07
CA SER A 287 -12.00 11.78 4.09
C SER A 287 -12.10 12.48 2.74
N LEU A 288 -11.00 12.60 1.99
CA LEU A 288 -11.02 13.19 0.64
C LEU A 288 -11.83 12.34 -0.34
N LEU A 289 -11.64 11.02 -0.37
CA LEU A 289 -12.39 10.12 -1.24
C LEU A 289 -13.90 10.15 -0.92
N LEU A 290 -14.24 10.13 0.38
CA LEU A 290 -15.63 10.21 0.82
C LEU A 290 -16.27 11.56 0.44
N ALA A 291 -15.58 12.66 0.65
CA ALA A 291 -16.06 13.99 0.30
C ALA A 291 -16.29 14.16 -1.22
N ALA A 292 -15.47 13.48 -2.04
CA ALA A 292 -15.62 13.45 -3.49
C ALA A 292 -16.70 12.47 -3.98
N GLY A 293 -17.38 11.76 -3.08
CA GLY A 293 -18.45 10.83 -3.44
C GLY A 293 -17.99 9.44 -3.87
N PHE A 294 -16.72 9.06 -3.61
CA PHE A 294 -16.24 7.70 -3.89
C PHE A 294 -17.04 6.67 -3.09
N GLN A 295 -17.57 5.66 -3.79
CA GLN A 295 -18.38 4.61 -3.20
C GLN A 295 -17.56 3.34 -3.00
N PHE A 296 -17.28 2.99 -1.74
CA PHE A 296 -16.63 1.73 -1.39
C PHE A 296 -17.56 0.55 -1.64
N ARG A 297 -17.07 -0.51 -2.27
CA ARG A 297 -17.81 -1.76 -2.48
C ARG A 297 -17.81 -2.61 -1.22
N PHE A 298 -16.69 -2.58 -0.48
CA PHE A 298 -16.47 -3.32 0.75
C PHE A 298 -16.13 -2.39 1.92
N PRO A 299 -17.08 -1.55 2.38
CA PRO A 299 -16.82 -0.63 3.49
C PRO A 299 -16.74 -1.36 4.84
N ARG A 300 -17.26 -2.59 4.94
CA ARG A 300 -17.28 -3.41 6.16
C ARG A 300 -16.34 -4.58 6.04
N MET A 301 -15.60 -4.86 7.12
CA MET A 301 -14.62 -5.95 7.18
C MET A 301 -15.27 -7.33 6.96
N GLU A 302 -16.49 -7.53 7.47
CA GLU A 302 -17.21 -8.80 7.33
C GLU A 302 -17.46 -9.16 5.85
N ASP A 303 -17.90 -8.17 5.07
CA ASP A 303 -18.22 -8.36 3.65
C ASP A 303 -16.93 -8.57 2.84
N ALA A 304 -15.87 -7.82 3.17
CA ALA A 304 -14.56 -7.96 2.56
C ALA A 304 -13.92 -9.32 2.81
N VAL A 305 -13.95 -9.80 4.06
CA VAL A 305 -13.36 -11.10 4.43
C VAL A 305 -14.14 -12.26 3.82
N ARG A 306 -15.48 -12.18 3.81
CA ARG A 306 -16.33 -13.20 3.18
C ARG A 306 -16.03 -13.32 1.69
N GLU A 307 -15.99 -12.19 0.98
CA GLU A 307 -15.69 -12.20 -0.47
C GLU A 307 -14.32 -12.81 -0.77
N ILE A 308 -13.31 -12.50 0.05
CA ILE A 308 -11.97 -13.08 -0.10
C ILE A 308 -11.99 -14.61 0.19
N GLU A 309 -12.69 -15.06 1.23
CA GLU A 309 -12.80 -16.51 1.55
C GLU A 309 -13.55 -17.27 0.46
N ASP A 310 -14.58 -16.69 -0.15
CA ASP A 310 -15.34 -17.30 -1.24
C ASP A 310 -14.48 -17.57 -2.50
N ARG A 311 -13.36 -16.82 -2.65
CA ARG A 311 -12.39 -17.01 -3.73
C ARG A 311 -11.22 -17.96 -3.37
N LEU A 312 -11.10 -18.41 -2.11
CA LEU A 312 -9.97 -19.22 -1.61
C LEU A 312 -10.33 -20.68 -1.36
#